data_71601ee50522de67cde0a2f043b3e7d7
#
_entry.id   71601ee50522de67cde0a2f043b3e7d7
#
_cell.length_a   1.000
_cell.length_b   1.000
_cell.length_c   1.000
_cell.angle_alpha   90.00
_cell.angle_beta   90.00
_cell.angle_gamma   90.00
#
_symmetry.space_group_name_H-M   'P 1'
#
loop_
_entity.id
_entity.type
_entity.pdbx_description
1 polymer ?
#
loop_
_entity_poly.entity_id
_entity_poly.type
_entity_poly.pdbx_seq_one_letter_code
_entity_poly.pdbx_strand_id
1 'polypeptide(L)'
;MNLFYLHEEPKVSATLHCDKHVVKMIIEYAQMLSTAHRILDGTWYIDSSSGRRIQRWRLPNSNMDGVLYKASHINHPSTQWVRENAIQYQYAYDMFANLCDEYTYRYGKVHMTDTKLRDLLDQLPKNIKIGRAHV
;
A
#
# COMPACT_ATOMS: atom_id res chain seq x y z
N MET A 1 6.61 -8.64 -5.61
CA MET A 1 5.50 -8.06 -4.85
C MET A 1 4.18 -8.56 -5.40
N ASN A 2 3.36 -9.17 -4.58
CA ASN A 2 2.11 -9.79 -5.02
C ASN A 2 0.92 -9.33 -4.17
N LEU A 3 -0.25 -9.28 -4.81
CA LEU A 3 -1.51 -9.09 -4.14
C LEU A 3 -2.20 -10.44 -4.05
N PHE A 4 -2.40 -10.96 -2.84
CA PHE A 4 -3.03 -12.25 -2.64
C PHE A 4 -4.55 -12.10 -2.52
N TYR A 5 -5.26 -12.46 -3.58
CA TYR A 5 -6.71 -12.41 -3.62
C TYR A 5 -7.26 -13.80 -3.26
N LEU A 6 -7.30 -14.10 -1.95
CA LEU A 6 -7.75 -15.39 -1.45
C LEU A 6 -9.27 -15.45 -1.26
N HIS A 7 -9.92 -14.29 -1.15
CA HIS A 7 -11.37 -14.18 -0.97
C HIS A 7 -11.83 -12.79 -1.40
N GLU A 8 -13.08 -12.67 -1.85
CA GLU A 8 -13.65 -11.38 -2.29
C GLU A 8 -13.69 -10.37 -1.15
N GLU A 9 -13.97 -10.82 0.07
CA GLU A 9 -14.00 -9.96 1.24
C GLU A 9 -12.60 -9.84 1.84
N PRO A 10 -12.03 -8.62 1.95
CA PRO A 10 -10.67 -8.45 2.46
C PRO A 10 -10.44 -9.02 3.84
N LYS A 11 -11.43 -8.94 4.74
CA LYS A 11 -11.30 -9.50 6.09
C LYS A 11 -11.11 -11.00 6.05
N VAL A 12 -11.93 -11.71 5.25
CA VAL A 12 -11.82 -13.17 5.12
C VAL A 12 -10.50 -13.53 4.45
N SER A 13 -10.14 -12.81 3.40
CA SER A 13 -8.87 -13.04 2.73
C SER A 13 -7.68 -12.88 3.69
N ALA A 14 -7.70 -11.87 4.55
CA ALA A 14 -6.65 -11.67 5.55
C ALA A 14 -6.54 -12.84 6.52
N THR A 15 -7.67 -13.39 7.00
CA THR A 15 -7.66 -14.51 7.93
C THR A 15 -7.17 -15.81 7.28
N LEU A 16 -7.26 -15.92 5.96
CA LEU A 16 -6.78 -17.09 5.23
C LEU A 16 -5.25 -17.08 5.00
N HIS A 17 -4.59 -15.97 5.28
CA HIS A 17 -3.13 -15.89 5.15
C HIS A 17 -2.45 -16.73 6.24
N CYS A 18 -1.40 -17.47 5.88
CA CYS A 18 -0.57 -18.15 6.87
C CYS A 18 0.29 -17.12 7.63
N ASP A 19 0.86 -17.52 8.78
CA ASP A 19 1.62 -16.60 9.64
C ASP A 19 2.75 -15.88 8.92
N LYS A 20 3.52 -16.59 8.09
CA LYS A 20 4.58 -15.98 7.28
C LYS A 20 4.06 -14.85 6.39
N HIS A 21 2.91 -15.09 5.75
CA HIS A 21 2.33 -14.12 4.84
C HIS A 21 1.77 -12.91 5.58
N VAL A 22 1.14 -13.11 6.75
CA VAL A 22 0.63 -11.98 7.53
C VAL A 22 1.74 -10.99 7.83
N VAL A 23 2.88 -11.47 8.34
CA VAL A 23 4.00 -10.59 8.70
C VAL A 23 4.57 -9.89 7.47
N LYS A 24 4.81 -10.63 6.40
CA LYS A 24 5.45 -10.12 5.19
C LYS A 24 4.54 -9.19 4.41
N MET A 25 3.29 -9.58 4.22
CA MET A 25 2.39 -8.88 3.32
C MET A 25 1.89 -7.55 3.88
N ILE A 26 1.91 -7.35 5.18
CA ILE A 26 1.64 -6.02 5.75
C ILE A 26 2.56 -4.97 5.11
N ILE A 27 3.85 -5.25 5.06
CA ILE A 27 4.83 -4.33 4.49
C ILE A 27 4.62 -4.19 2.98
N GLU A 28 4.39 -5.29 2.27
CA GLU A 28 4.25 -5.25 0.83
C GLU A 28 2.98 -4.51 0.39
N TYR A 29 1.85 -4.71 1.07
CA TYR A 29 0.64 -3.94 0.78
C TYR A 29 0.83 -2.46 1.08
N ALA A 30 1.49 -2.13 2.20
CA ALA A 30 1.81 -0.74 2.52
C ALA A 30 2.70 -0.10 1.46
N GLN A 31 3.64 -0.86 0.91
CA GLN A 31 4.49 -0.37 -0.18
C GLN A 31 3.69 -0.11 -1.46
N MET A 32 2.76 -1.00 -1.81
CA MET A 32 1.90 -0.80 -2.98
C MET A 32 0.99 0.42 -2.83
N LEU A 33 0.40 0.58 -1.65
CA LEU A 33 -0.47 1.72 -1.35
C LEU A 33 0.32 3.03 -1.34
N SER A 34 1.51 3.04 -0.73
CA SER A 34 2.39 4.20 -0.72
C SER A 34 2.81 4.59 -2.13
N THR A 35 3.12 3.60 -2.97
CA THR A 35 3.49 3.82 -4.36
C THR A 35 2.33 4.43 -5.14
N ALA A 36 1.09 4.01 -4.88
CA ALA A 36 -0.09 4.60 -5.51
C ALA A 36 -0.17 6.11 -5.23
N HIS A 37 0.01 6.52 -3.97
CA HIS A 37 0.01 7.94 -3.62
C HIS A 37 1.12 8.69 -4.35
N ARG A 38 2.32 8.14 -4.36
CA ARG A 38 3.48 8.82 -4.96
C ARG A 38 3.36 8.96 -6.48
N ILE A 39 2.94 7.91 -7.16
CA ILE A 39 2.79 7.95 -8.63
C ILE A 39 1.66 8.89 -9.04
N LEU A 40 0.52 8.87 -8.34
CA LEU A 40 -0.64 9.65 -8.72
C LEU A 40 -0.57 11.11 -8.28
N ASP A 41 -0.06 11.37 -7.10
CA ASP A 41 -0.07 12.70 -6.49
C ASP A 41 1.31 13.34 -6.38
N GLY A 42 2.37 12.57 -6.57
CA GLY A 42 3.74 13.04 -6.38
C GLY A 42 4.35 13.67 -7.62
N THR A 43 5.46 14.38 -7.42
CA THR A 43 6.30 14.93 -8.48
C THR A 43 7.58 14.13 -8.53
N TRP A 44 7.90 13.57 -9.70
CA TRP A 44 9.10 12.76 -9.82
C TRP A 44 10.37 13.61 -9.87
N TYR A 45 11.46 13.04 -9.39
CA TYR A 45 12.78 13.64 -9.43
C TYR A 45 13.82 12.52 -9.48
N ILE A 46 15.07 12.90 -9.80
CA ILE A 46 16.19 11.94 -9.81
C ILE A 46 16.95 12.07 -8.50
N ASP A 47 17.07 10.97 -7.79
CA ASP A 47 17.83 10.87 -6.55
C ASP A 47 19.18 10.20 -6.85
N SER A 48 20.28 10.91 -6.63
CA SER A 48 21.63 10.40 -6.84
C SER A 48 22.40 10.18 -5.55
N SER A 49 21.75 10.30 -4.40
CA SER A 49 22.40 10.22 -3.09
C SER A 49 23.10 8.88 -2.83
N SER A 50 22.64 7.81 -3.45
CA SER A 50 23.22 6.46 -3.29
C SER A 50 24.33 6.15 -4.31
N GLY A 51 24.74 7.11 -5.15
CA GLY A 51 25.67 6.90 -6.24
C GLY A 51 25.03 6.38 -7.52
N ARG A 52 23.74 6.08 -7.51
CA ARG A 52 22.95 5.68 -8.67
C ARG A 52 21.87 6.71 -8.93
N ARG A 53 21.47 6.84 -10.19
CA ARG A 53 20.36 7.71 -10.55
C ARG A 53 19.06 6.92 -10.41
N ILE A 54 18.28 7.22 -9.37
CA ILE A 54 17.03 6.52 -9.09
C ILE A 54 15.88 7.51 -9.23
N GLN A 55 14.83 7.12 -9.97
CA GLN A 55 13.63 7.92 -10.07
C GLN A 55 12.80 7.77 -8.80
N ARG A 56 12.46 8.91 -8.20
CA ARG A 56 11.66 8.99 -6.98
C ARG A 56 10.49 9.94 -7.20
N TRP A 57 9.51 9.88 -6.31
CA TRP A 57 8.35 10.77 -6.32
C TRP A 57 8.21 11.43 -4.95
N ARG A 58 8.10 12.75 -4.96
CA ARG A 58 7.92 13.55 -3.74
C ARG A 58 6.47 13.97 -3.62
N LEU A 59 5.88 13.73 -2.45
CA LEU A 59 4.51 14.15 -2.17
C LEU A 59 4.47 15.60 -1.71
N PRO A 60 3.40 16.35 -2.05
CA PRO A 60 3.27 17.75 -1.62
C PRO A 60 3.06 17.88 -0.11
N ASN A 61 2.42 16.90 0.53
CA ASN A 61 2.24 16.89 1.98
C ASN A 61 3.51 16.36 2.63
N SER A 62 4.22 17.22 3.36
CA SER A 62 5.51 16.85 3.96
C SER A 62 5.39 15.73 4.99
N ASN A 63 4.26 15.64 5.71
CA ASN A 63 4.05 14.56 6.68
C ASN A 63 3.96 13.21 5.96
N MET A 64 3.19 13.14 4.87
CA MET A 64 3.08 11.92 4.09
C MET A 64 4.40 11.59 3.40
N ASP A 65 5.08 12.58 2.85
CA ASP A 65 6.32 12.36 2.13
C ASP A 65 7.42 11.77 3.02
N GLY A 66 7.46 12.20 4.28
CA GLY A 66 8.45 11.71 5.23
C GLY A 66 8.14 10.34 5.83
N VAL A 67 6.91 9.87 5.71
CA VAL A 67 6.45 8.64 6.39
C VAL A 67 6.13 7.51 5.41
N LEU A 68 5.47 7.79 4.29
CA LEU A 68 5.13 6.76 3.32
C LEU A 68 6.39 6.15 2.71
N TYR A 69 6.32 4.86 2.42
CA TYR A 69 7.42 4.17 1.73
C TYR A 69 7.68 4.82 0.37
N LYS A 70 8.92 4.73 -0.07
CA LYS A 70 9.30 5.21 -1.40
C LYS A 70 8.65 4.34 -2.47
N ALA A 71 8.37 4.94 -3.62
CA ALA A 71 7.80 4.21 -4.74
C ALA A 71 8.73 3.07 -5.14
N SER A 72 8.16 1.88 -5.28
CA SER A 72 8.91 0.67 -5.65
C SER A 72 8.05 -0.24 -6.51
N HIS A 73 8.71 -1.05 -7.34
CA HIS A 73 8.02 -2.02 -8.22
C HIS A 73 6.88 -1.39 -9.02
N ILE A 74 7.12 -0.17 -9.53
CA ILE A 74 6.09 0.68 -10.13
C ILE A 74 5.38 0.04 -11.33
N ASN A 75 6.08 -0.83 -12.05
CA ASN A 75 5.55 -1.50 -13.24
C ASN A 75 5.05 -2.92 -12.95
N HIS A 76 5.11 -3.38 -11.71
CA HIS A 76 4.59 -4.70 -11.36
C HIS A 76 3.05 -4.69 -11.49
N PRO A 77 2.44 -5.75 -12.06
CA PRO A 77 0.99 -5.78 -12.27
C PRO A 77 0.17 -5.51 -11.01
N SER A 78 0.57 -6.07 -9.87
CA SER A 78 -0.15 -5.83 -8.61
C SER A 78 -0.09 -4.37 -8.18
N THR A 79 1.06 -3.73 -8.32
CA THR A 79 1.24 -2.33 -7.97
C THR A 79 0.42 -1.42 -8.90
N GLN A 80 0.39 -1.74 -10.19
CA GLN A 80 -0.43 -1.02 -11.16
C GLN A 80 -1.92 -1.19 -10.85
N TRP A 81 -2.34 -2.40 -10.51
CA TRP A 81 -3.72 -2.71 -10.18
C TRP A 81 -4.23 -1.86 -9.01
N VAL A 82 -3.42 -1.71 -7.96
CA VAL A 82 -3.79 -0.95 -6.74
C VAL A 82 -4.09 0.51 -7.06
N ARG A 83 -3.35 1.12 -8.00
CA ARG A 83 -3.52 2.54 -8.32
C ARG A 83 -4.44 2.81 -9.52
N GLU A 84 -5.03 1.78 -10.07
CA GLU A 84 -5.85 1.90 -11.28
C GLU A 84 -7.15 2.66 -11.02
N ASN A 85 -7.80 2.39 -9.89
CA ASN A 85 -9.00 3.13 -9.48
C ASN A 85 -9.23 3.03 -7.96
N ALA A 86 -10.18 3.85 -7.47
CA ALA A 86 -10.46 3.94 -6.03
C ALA A 86 -10.96 2.63 -5.43
N ILE A 87 -11.74 1.85 -6.19
CA ILE A 87 -12.28 0.57 -5.71
C ILE A 87 -11.16 -0.42 -5.46
N GLN A 88 -10.21 -0.48 -6.37
CA GLN A 88 -9.07 -1.38 -6.25
C GLN A 88 -8.11 -0.94 -5.14
N TYR A 89 -7.87 0.36 -5.01
CA TYR A 89 -7.10 0.89 -3.89
C TYR A 89 -7.76 0.54 -2.56
N GLN A 90 -9.07 0.74 -2.47
CA GLN A 90 -9.80 0.47 -1.23
C GLN A 90 -9.74 -1.01 -0.85
N TYR A 91 -9.84 -1.91 -1.83
CA TYR A 91 -9.66 -3.33 -1.56
C TYR A 91 -8.28 -3.62 -0.96
N ALA A 92 -7.24 -3.09 -1.56
CA ALA A 92 -5.87 -3.28 -1.08
C ALA A 92 -5.68 -2.68 0.31
N TYR A 93 -6.26 -1.50 0.57
CA TYR A 93 -6.20 -0.88 1.89
C TYR A 93 -6.94 -1.74 2.93
N ASP A 94 -8.13 -2.22 2.62
CA ASP A 94 -8.90 -3.07 3.53
C ASP A 94 -8.14 -4.37 3.84
N MET A 95 -7.47 -4.93 2.85
CA MET A 95 -6.60 -6.09 3.04
C MET A 95 -5.46 -5.75 4.01
N PHE A 96 -4.78 -4.62 3.78
CA PHE A 96 -3.72 -4.14 4.64
C PHE A 96 -4.21 -3.97 6.09
N ALA A 97 -5.31 -3.26 6.27
CA ALA A 97 -5.87 -3.00 7.60
C ALA A 97 -6.27 -4.30 8.32
N ASN A 98 -6.91 -5.21 7.60
CA ASN A 98 -7.31 -6.49 8.17
C ASN A 98 -6.12 -7.39 8.48
N LEU A 99 -5.05 -7.34 7.69
CA LEU A 99 -3.81 -8.05 8.01
C LEU A 99 -3.14 -7.46 9.26
N CYS A 100 -3.18 -6.14 9.43
CA CYS A 100 -2.69 -5.51 10.65
C CYS A 100 -3.48 -5.98 11.88
N ASP A 101 -4.80 -6.06 11.78
CA ASP A 101 -5.64 -6.57 12.85
C ASP A 101 -5.35 -8.05 13.14
N GLU A 102 -5.18 -8.86 12.09
CA GLU A 102 -4.85 -10.27 12.23
C GLU A 102 -3.49 -10.47 12.91
N TYR A 103 -2.50 -9.63 12.56
CA TYR A 103 -1.19 -9.65 13.20
C TYR A 103 -1.32 -9.38 14.71
N THR A 104 -2.07 -8.35 15.08
CA THR A 104 -2.28 -8.00 16.48
C THR A 104 -2.98 -9.13 17.23
N TYR A 105 -3.98 -9.76 16.61
CA TYR A 105 -4.69 -10.89 17.18
C TYR A 105 -3.77 -12.09 17.44
N ARG A 106 -2.92 -12.43 16.43
CA ARG A 106 -2.04 -13.61 16.54
C ARG A 106 -0.87 -13.40 17.47
N TYR A 107 -0.27 -12.20 17.47
CA TYR A 107 0.99 -11.93 18.18
C TYR A 107 0.84 -11.06 19.41
N GLY A 108 -0.32 -10.48 19.67
CA GLY A 108 -0.57 -9.66 20.84
C GLY A 108 0.17 -8.33 20.86
N LYS A 109 0.62 -7.85 19.71
CA LYS A 109 1.32 -6.55 19.57
C LYS A 109 0.97 -5.89 18.25
N VAL A 110 1.18 -4.58 18.15
CA VAL A 110 0.86 -3.78 16.96
C VAL A 110 2.08 -3.72 16.05
N HIS A 111 1.90 -4.03 14.77
CA HIS A 111 2.98 -3.93 13.80
C HIS A 111 3.37 -2.46 13.61
N MET A 112 4.68 -2.19 13.48
CA MET A 112 5.16 -0.81 13.33
C MET A 112 4.56 -0.10 12.12
N THR A 113 4.42 -0.80 11.00
CA THR A 113 3.79 -0.26 9.79
C THR A 113 2.34 0.14 10.02
N ASP A 114 1.60 -0.63 10.81
CA ASP A 114 0.23 -0.30 11.21
C ASP A 114 0.20 1.03 11.95
N THR A 115 1.04 1.18 12.97
CA THR A 115 1.12 2.40 13.77
C THR A 115 1.44 3.63 12.91
N LYS A 116 2.35 3.50 11.95
CA LYS A 116 2.83 4.62 11.14
C LYS A 116 1.94 4.98 9.97
N LEU A 117 1.36 4.00 9.31
CA LEU A 117 0.79 4.21 7.98
C LEU A 117 -0.71 4.01 7.89
N ARG A 118 -1.35 3.35 8.85
CA ARG A 118 -2.77 2.99 8.71
C ARG A 118 -3.65 4.19 8.41
N ASP A 119 -3.52 5.26 9.19
CA ASP A 119 -4.37 6.45 9.03
C ASP A 119 -4.05 7.23 7.75
N LEU A 120 -2.77 7.28 7.39
CA LEU A 120 -2.36 8.00 6.18
C LEU A 120 -2.84 7.28 4.91
N LEU A 121 -2.74 5.96 4.89
CA LEU A 121 -3.13 5.17 3.73
C LEU A 121 -4.64 5.03 3.60
N ASP A 122 -5.41 5.30 4.66
CA ASP A 122 -6.87 5.33 4.61
C ASP A 122 -7.39 6.43 3.68
N GLN A 123 -6.58 7.42 3.38
CA GLN A 123 -6.92 8.50 2.46
C GLN A 123 -6.61 8.07 1.03
N LEU A 124 -7.59 8.23 0.15
CA LEU A 124 -7.38 7.96 -1.28
C LEU A 124 -6.41 8.98 -1.88
N PRO A 125 -5.55 8.58 -2.84
CA PRO A 125 -4.82 9.56 -3.62
C PRO A 125 -5.77 10.53 -4.30
N LYS A 126 -5.43 11.81 -4.35
CA LYS A 126 -6.30 12.85 -4.91
C LYS A 126 -6.58 12.65 -6.40
N ASN A 127 -5.61 12.14 -7.11
CA ASN A 127 -5.69 11.99 -8.57
C ASN A 127 -6.10 10.59 -9.02
N ILE A 128 -6.57 9.75 -8.09
CA ILE A 128 -7.02 8.41 -8.45
C ILE A 128 -8.37 8.44 -9.15
N LYS A 129 -8.55 7.58 -10.15
CA LYS A 129 -9.84 7.43 -10.82
C LYS A 129 -10.84 6.79 -9.88
N ILE A 130 -12.12 7.21 -9.99
CA ILE A 130 -13.16 6.67 -9.11
C ILE A 130 -13.38 5.19 -9.35
N GLY A 131 -13.44 4.78 -10.60
CA GLY A 131 -13.74 3.40 -10.94
C GLY A 131 -15.22 3.09 -10.78
N ARG A 132 -15.59 1.84 -11.10
CA ARG A 132 -16.97 1.37 -11.00
C ARG A 132 -17.01 0.08 -10.23
N ALA A 133 -18.06 -0.13 -9.44
CA ALA A 133 -18.23 -1.31 -8.59
C ALA A 133 -18.41 -2.60 -9.39
N HIS A 134 -18.78 -2.49 -10.64
CA HIS A 134 -18.90 -3.65 -11.54
C HIS A 134 -18.46 -3.27 -12.92
N VAL A 135 -18.23 -4.25 -13.69
CA VAL A 135 -17.78 -4.05 -15.06
C VAL A 135 -18.79 -4.66 -16.01
#